data_dd5060d15810981bdc2290990e479fa8
#
_entry.id   dd5060d15810981bdc2290990e479fa8
#
_cell.length_a   1.000
_cell.length_b   1.000
_cell.length_c   1.000
_cell.angle_alpha   90.00
_cell.angle_beta   90.00
_cell.angle_gamma   90.00
#
_symmetry.space_group_name_H-M   'P 1'
#
loop_
_entity.id
_entity.type
_entity.pdbx_description
1 polymer ?
#
loop_
_entity_poly.entity_id
_entity_poly.type
_entity_poly.pdbx_seq_one_letter_code
_entity_poly.pdbx_strand_id
1 'polypeptide(L)'
;TGAAGGGARPGRSRRPPRRGWARVGAAAAARVTGRVFGLRELFVVGVALVTAFALAVFVVNRPLPRVEVRRVARPTTVSVGEPARVDLQVANRSQARTPRLKLWEPVGDKGGAPMQLAPLGPGEAVSAAYRVPTTRRGVLRTGPLRAERTDPLGLCKRVVWLAGAGEVLVVPERVP
;
A
#
# COMPACT_ATOMS: atom_id res chain seq x y z
N THR A 1 -32.05 16.66 -8.25
CA THR A 1 -32.36 15.35 -7.66
C THR A 1 -31.03 14.68 -7.32
N GLY A 2 -30.75 14.59 -6.02
CA GLY A 2 -29.43 14.35 -5.48
C GLY A 2 -28.92 12.92 -5.67
N ALA A 3 -27.63 12.83 -5.97
CA ALA A 3 -26.84 11.62 -5.87
C ALA A 3 -26.09 11.66 -4.52
N ALA A 4 -26.55 10.84 -3.59
CA ALA A 4 -25.89 10.60 -2.32
C ALA A 4 -24.62 9.76 -2.56
N GLY A 5 -23.46 10.41 -2.51
CA GLY A 5 -22.16 9.73 -2.49
C GLY A 5 -21.96 9.05 -1.15
N GLY A 6 -22.21 7.74 -1.09
CA GLY A 6 -21.87 6.90 0.05
C GLY A 6 -20.36 6.75 0.15
N GLY A 7 -19.71 7.56 0.98
CA GLY A 7 -18.29 7.42 1.30
C GLY A 7 -18.06 6.17 2.12
N ALA A 8 -17.62 5.09 1.48
CA ALA A 8 -17.15 3.89 2.16
C ALA A 8 -15.90 4.24 2.99
N ARG A 9 -16.02 4.19 4.31
CA ARG A 9 -14.90 4.37 5.24
C ARG A 9 -13.90 3.22 5.02
N PRO A 10 -12.62 3.50 4.76
CA PRO A 10 -11.63 2.46 4.54
C PRO A 10 -11.42 1.65 5.82
N GLY A 11 -11.75 0.37 5.76
CA GLY A 11 -11.47 -0.59 6.83
C GLY A 11 -9.97 -0.71 7.09
N ARG A 12 -9.54 -0.45 8.32
CA ARG A 12 -8.14 -0.58 8.74
C ARG A 12 -7.88 -2.02 9.14
N SER A 13 -7.29 -2.82 8.25
CA SER A 13 -6.77 -4.12 8.64
C SER A 13 -5.40 -3.97 9.31
N ARG A 14 -5.35 -4.18 10.63
CA ARG A 14 -4.11 -4.18 11.43
C ARG A 14 -3.73 -5.63 11.73
N ARG A 15 -3.05 -6.29 10.84
CA ARG A 15 -2.46 -7.60 11.15
C ARG A 15 -0.94 -7.49 11.14
N PRO A 16 -0.27 -7.59 12.30
CA PRO A 16 1.19 -7.67 12.33
C PRO A 16 1.63 -8.98 11.64
N PRO A 17 2.71 -8.96 10.85
CA PRO A 17 3.21 -10.16 10.21
C PRO A 17 3.66 -11.18 11.28
N ARG A 18 3.41 -12.46 11.04
CA ARG A 18 3.80 -13.57 11.94
C ARG A 18 5.24 -13.47 12.45
N ARG A 19 6.14 -12.95 11.61
CA ARG A 19 7.57 -12.73 11.95
C ARG A 19 7.78 -11.67 13.05
N GLY A 20 6.91 -10.69 13.17
CA GLY A 20 6.96 -9.68 14.23
C GLY A 20 6.69 -10.28 15.61
N TRP A 21 5.64 -11.11 15.72
CA TRP A 21 5.29 -11.76 16.97
C TRP A 21 6.35 -12.78 17.44
N ALA A 22 6.96 -13.51 16.51
CA ALA A 22 8.05 -14.43 16.84
C ALA A 22 9.26 -13.68 17.47
N ARG A 23 9.56 -12.48 16.98
CA ARG A 23 10.65 -11.66 17.51
C ARG A 23 10.31 -11.04 18.87
N VAL A 24 9.07 -10.66 19.09
CA VAL A 24 8.60 -10.21 20.42
C VAL A 24 8.66 -11.38 21.41
N GLY A 25 8.22 -12.56 21.02
CA GLY A 25 8.33 -13.78 21.82
C GLY A 25 9.79 -14.11 22.18
N ALA A 26 10.69 -14.04 21.21
CA ALA A 26 12.13 -14.24 21.45
C ALA A 26 12.73 -13.20 22.40
N ALA A 27 12.35 -11.93 22.26
CA ALA A 27 12.80 -10.85 23.15
C ALA A 27 12.27 -11.04 24.59
N ALA A 28 11.00 -11.42 24.73
CA ALA A 28 10.43 -11.73 26.04
C ALA A 28 11.10 -12.93 26.69
N ALA A 29 11.32 -14.01 25.93
CA ALA A 29 12.05 -15.19 26.39
C ALA A 29 13.48 -14.86 26.82
N ALA A 30 14.23 -14.10 26.00
CA ALA A 30 15.59 -13.68 26.34
C ALA A 30 15.63 -12.83 27.61
N ARG A 31 14.62 -11.97 27.84
CA ARG A 31 14.51 -11.17 29.06
C ARG A 31 14.26 -12.02 30.31
N VAL A 32 13.36 -13.00 30.22
CA VAL A 32 13.05 -13.92 31.33
C VAL A 32 14.27 -14.80 31.63
N THR A 33 14.87 -15.38 30.60
CA THR A 33 16.07 -16.23 30.74
C THR A 33 17.24 -15.45 31.34
N GLY A 34 17.48 -14.21 30.86
CA GLY A 34 18.54 -13.35 31.40
C GLY A 34 18.35 -13.01 32.86
N ARG A 35 17.10 -12.83 33.31
CA ARG A 35 16.78 -12.55 34.70
C ARG A 35 16.92 -13.78 35.60
N VAL A 36 16.55 -14.95 35.12
CA VAL A 36 16.62 -16.22 35.85
C VAL A 36 18.06 -16.72 35.97
N PHE A 37 18.85 -16.58 34.91
CA PHE A 37 20.23 -17.08 34.86
C PHE A 37 21.28 -16.02 35.17
N GLY A 38 20.90 -14.78 35.55
CA GLY A 38 21.83 -13.69 35.87
C GLY A 38 22.65 -13.19 34.69
N LEU A 39 22.24 -13.51 33.45
CA LEU A 39 22.96 -13.14 32.24
C LEU A 39 22.56 -11.72 31.82
N ARG A 40 23.32 -10.72 32.24
CA ARG A 40 23.08 -9.28 31.91
C ARG A 40 22.96 -9.04 30.42
N GLU A 41 23.75 -9.72 29.62
CA GLU A 41 23.80 -9.59 28.16
C GLU A 41 22.45 -9.99 27.50
N LEU A 42 21.81 -11.08 27.95
CA LEU A 42 20.50 -11.50 27.46
C LEU A 42 19.40 -10.51 27.85
N PHE A 43 19.50 -9.90 29.03
CA PHE A 43 18.58 -8.85 29.44
C PHE A 43 18.69 -7.62 28.52
N VAL A 44 19.91 -7.14 28.24
CA VAL A 44 20.15 -6.00 27.35
C VAL A 44 19.63 -6.29 25.93
N VAL A 45 19.92 -7.45 25.38
CA VAL A 45 19.40 -7.87 24.06
C VAL A 45 17.87 -7.92 24.05
N GLY A 46 17.25 -8.48 25.11
CA GLY A 46 15.80 -8.52 25.24
C GLY A 46 15.17 -7.12 25.24
N VAL A 47 15.73 -6.19 26.01
CA VAL A 47 15.27 -4.79 26.04
C VAL A 47 15.43 -4.12 24.67
N ALA A 48 16.59 -4.29 24.02
CA ALA A 48 16.84 -3.71 22.71
C ALA A 48 15.84 -4.20 21.66
N LEU A 49 15.53 -5.51 21.64
CA LEU A 49 14.54 -6.09 20.71
C LEU A 49 13.12 -5.57 20.96
N VAL A 50 12.71 -5.47 22.23
CA VAL A 50 11.40 -4.90 22.59
C VAL A 50 11.31 -3.44 22.17
N THR A 51 12.36 -2.67 22.44
CA THR A 51 12.41 -1.25 22.06
C THR A 51 12.38 -1.07 20.55
N ALA A 52 13.16 -1.86 19.81
CA ALA A 52 13.15 -1.83 18.35
C ALA A 52 11.77 -2.17 17.77
N PHE A 53 11.10 -3.17 18.34
CA PHE A 53 9.74 -3.53 17.92
C PHE A 53 8.73 -2.42 18.24
N ALA A 54 8.77 -1.86 19.45
CA ALA A 54 7.89 -0.75 19.85
C ALA A 54 8.08 0.46 18.92
N LEU A 55 9.33 0.80 18.59
CA LEU A 55 9.65 1.87 17.65
C LEU A 55 9.12 1.57 16.24
N ALA A 56 9.28 0.34 15.75
CA ALA A 56 8.74 -0.09 14.46
C ALA A 56 7.22 0.05 14.40
N VAL A 57 6.51 -0.40 15.44
CA VAL A 57 5.05 -0.23 15.57
C VAL A 57 4.67 1.24 15.59
N PHE A 58 5.38 2.07 16.35
CA PHE A 58 5.14 3.51 16.43
C PHE A 58 5.31 4.17 15.05
N VAL A 59 6.43 3.91 14.36
CA VAL A 59 6.72 4.47 13.03
C VAL A 59 5.65 4.08 12.02
N VAL A 60 5.28 2.79 11.95
CA VAL A 60 4.28 2.31 10.98
C VAL A 60 2.89 2.85 11.27
N ASN A 61 2.55 3.07 12.55
CA ASN A 61 1.23 3.59 12.95
C ASN A 61 1.07 5.11 12.82
N ARG A 62 2.14 5.85 12.55
CA ARG A 62 2.00 7.29 12.26
C ARG A 62 1.01 7.50 11.11
N PRO A 63 0.14 8.52 11.19
CA PRO A 63 -0.77 8.82 10.11
C PRO A 63 0.01 9.08 8.82
N LEU A 64 -0.53 8.58 7.69
CA LEU A 64 0.02 8.92 6.38
C LEU A 64 -0.36 10.38 6.06
N PRO A 65 0.57 11.13 5.46
CA PRO A 65 0.27 12.42 4.85
C PRO A 65 -0.90 12.31 3.87
N ARG A 66 -1.58 13.41 3.62
CA ARG A 66 -2.68 13.46 2.64
C ARG A 66 -2.12 13.28 1.24
N VAL A 67 -2.42 12.15 0.63
CA VAL A 67 -2.01 11.82 -0.74
C VAL A 67 -3.26 11.83 -1.61
N GLU A 68 -3.24 12.65 -2.66
CA GLU A 68 -4.25 12.66 -3.71
C GLU A 68 -3.82 11.73 -4.83
N VAL A 69 -4.75 10.89 -5.29
CA VAL A 69 -4.52 9.98 -6.40
C VAL A 69 -5.51 10.28 -7.51
N ARG A 70 -5.01 10.58 -8.70
CA ARG A 70 -5.80 10.75 -9.92
C ARG A 70 -5.46 9.66 -10.91
N ARG A 71 -6.49 9.07 -11.51
CA ARG A 71 -6.37 8.05 -12.56
C ARG A 71 -6.95 8.59 -13.85
N VAL A 72 -6.25 8.34 -14.94
CA VAL A 72 -6.73 8.65 -16.30
C VAL A 72 -6.45 7.43 -17.16
N ALA A 73 -7.52 6.74 -17.59
CA ALA A 73 -7.41 5.68 -18.56
C ALA A 73 -7.30 6.29 -19.98
N ARG A 74 -6.36 5.78 -20.77
CA ARG A 74 -6.15 6.25 -22.15
C ARG A 74 -5.95 5.06 -23.09
N PRO A 75 -6.85 4.89 -24.06
CA PRO A 75 -8.15 5.53 -24.20
C PRO A 75 -9.14 5.08 -23.11
N THR A 76 -10.22 5.84 -22.89
CA THR A 76 -11.30 5.46 -21.95
C THR A 76 -12.11 4.28 -22.43
N THR A 77 -12.17 4.10 -23.75
CA THR A 77 -12.81 2.98 -24.44
C THR A 77 -11.79 2.40 -25.40
N VAL A 78 -11.59 1.10 -25.37
CA VAL A 78 -10.56 0.41 -26.16
C VAL A 78 -11.15 -0.85 -26.80
N SER A 79 -10.72 -1.16 -28.03
CA SER A 79 -11.08 -2.42 -28.70
C SER A 79 -10.30 -3.60 -28.10
N VAL A 80 -10.89 -4.80 -28.21
CA VAL A 80 -10.20 -6.03 -27.77
C VAL A 80 -8.90 -6.17 -28.54
N GLY A 81 -7.80 -6.42 -27.82
CA GLY A 81 -6.46 -6.56 -28.38
C GLY A 81 -5.68 -5.25 -28.56
N GLU A 82 -6.33 -4.09 -28.53
CA GLU A 82 -5.63 -2.81 -28.60
C GLU A 82 -4.93 -2.46 -27.28
N PRO A 83 -3.77 -1.78 -27.36
CA PRO A 83 -3.06 -1.39 -26.15
C PRO A 83 -3.82 -0.28 -25.40
N ALA A 84 -4.10 -0.53 -24.13
CA ALA A 84 -4.61 0.50 -23.21
C ALA A 84 -3.65 0.69 -22.05
N ARG A 85 -3.63 1.91 -21.50
CA ARG A 85 -2.85 2.21 -20.32
C ARG A 85 -3.64 3.07 -19.34
N VAL A 86 -3.31 2.94 -18.08
CA VAL A 86 -3.79 3.82 -17.03
C VAL A 86 -2.64 4.66 -16.56
N ASP A 87 -2.81 5.97 -16.65
CA ASP A 87 -1.90 6.95 -16.08
C ASP A 87 -2.36 7.23 -14.64
N LEU A 88 -1.48 7.00 -13.69
CA LEU A 88 -1.70 7.22 -12.26
C LEU A 88 -0.84 8.40 -11.82
N GLN A 89 -1.46 9.47 -11.35
CA GLN A 89 -0.78 10.60 -10.74
C GLN A 89 -0.99 10.56 -9.24
N VAL A 90 0.11 10.62 -8.49
CA VAL A 90 0.13 10.62 -7.03
C VAL A 90 0.75 11.92 -6.56
N ALA A 91 -0.01 12.75 -5.83
CA ALA A 91 0.43 14.04 -5.33
C ALA A 91 0.36 14.10 -3.81
N ASN A 92 1.40 14.63 -3.17
CA ASN A 92 1.41 14.91 -1.74
C ASN A 92 0.75 16.26 -1.47
N ARG A 93 -0.43 16.25 -0.86
CA ARG A 93 -1.21 17.46 -0.49
C ARG A 93 -1.00 17.86 0.97
N SER A 94 0.03 17.38 1.60
CA SER A 94 0.36 17.74 2.99
C SER A 94 1.64 18.53 3.07
N GLN A 95 1.90 19.13 4.24
CA GLN A 95 3.14 19.83 4.54
C GLN A 95 4.26 18.87 4.98
N ALA A 96 3.95 17.60 5.19
CA ALA A 96 4.92 16.61 5.61
C ALA A 96 5.34 15.72 4.44
N ARG A 97 6.61 15.31 4.42
CA ARG A 97 7.13 14.37 3.42
C ARG A 97 6.47 13.01 3.56
N THR A 98 6.10 12.38 2.44
CA THR A 98 5.59 11.00 2.46
C THR A 98 6.70 10.00 2.77
N PRO A 99 6.42 8.90 3.45
CA PRO A 99 7.35 7.78 3.54
C PRO A 99 7.45 7.06 2.19
N ARG A 100 8.45 6.20 2.04
CA ARG A 100 8.48 5.24 0.92
C ARG A 100 7.30 4.29 1.04
N LEU A 101 6.53 4.11 -0.03
CA LEU A 101 5.36 3.26 -0.08
C LEU A 101 5.49 2.25 -1.23
N LYS A 102 5.05 1.03 -0.99
CA LYS A 102 4.80 0.07 -2.05
C LYS A 102 3.31 0.17 -2.40
N LEU A 103 3.04 0.48 -3.66
CA LEU A 103 1.68 0.58 -4.17
C LEU A 103 1.34 -0.72 -4.91
N TRP A 104 0.10 -1.15 -4.75
CA TRP A 104 -0.46 -2.27 -5.48
C TRP A 104 -1.84 -1.89 -5.98
N GLU A 105 -2.04 -1.96 -7.29
CA GLU A 105 -3.33 -1.73 -7.91
C GLU A 105 -3.82 -3.02 -8.55
N PRO A 106 -4.90 -3.62 -8.05
CA PRO A 106 -5.56 -4.74 -8.73
C PRO A 106 -6.05 -4.30 -10.11
N VAL A 107 -5.85 -5.15 -11.11
CA VAL A 107 -6.29 -4.93 -12.49
C VAL A 107 -7.04 -6.18 -12.95
N GLY A 108 -8.35 -6.05 -13.14
CA GLY A 108 -9.21 -7.20 -13.41
C GLY A 108 -9.21 -8.23 -12.28
N ASP A 109 -9.58 -9.48 -12.62
CA ASP A 109 -9.82 -10.52 -11.60
C ASP A 109 -8.54 -11.17 -11.06
N LYS A 110 -7.48 -11.23 -11.84
CA LYS A 110 -6.28 -12.02 -11.52
C LYS A 110 -4.96 -11.25 -11.62
N GLY A 111 -5.00 -9.98 -12.03
CA GLY A 111 -3.80 -9.17 -12.26
C GLY A 111 -3.62 -8.05 -11.23
N GLY A 112 -2.45 -7.39 -11.31
CA GLY A 112 -2.19 -6.19 -10.54
C GLY A 112 -0.89 -5.53 -10.96
N ALA A 113 -0.82 -4.21 -10.76
CA ALA A 113 0.34 -3.39 -11.06
C ALA A 113 1.09 -3.03 -9.77
N PRO A 114 2.25 -3.65 -9.51
CA PRO A 114 3.12 -3.24 -8.42
C PRO A 114 3.89 -1.97 -8.80
N MET A 115 3.93 -1.00 -7.90
CA MET A 115 4.65 0.26 -8.07
C MET A 115 5.37 0.61 -6.78
N GLN A 116 6.48 1.35 -6.88
CA GLN A 116 7.17 1.89 -5.73
C GLN A 116 7.10 3.41 -5.77
N LEU A 117 6.58 4.00 -4.70
CA LEU A 117 6.55 5.43 -4.50
C LEU A 117 7.73 5.85 -3.63
N ALA A 118 8.62 6.65 -4.22
CA ALA A 118 9.66 7.33 -3.45
C ALA A 118 9.04 8.38 -2.51
N PRO A 119 9.75 8.78 -1.45
CA PRO A 119 9.26 9.85 -0.58
C PRO A 119 9.05 11.15 -1.35
N LEU A 120 7.81 11.67 -1.34
CA LEU A 120 7.44 12.93 -1.97
C LEU A 120 7.48 14.08 -0.96
N GLY A 121 8.08 15.19 -1.33
CA GLY A 121 8.02 16.45 -0.59
C GLY A 121 6.62 17.07 -0.59
N PRO A 122 6.40 18.14 0.20
CA PRO A 122 5.15 18.90 0.18
C PRO A 122 4.84 19.43 -1.22
N GLY A 123 3.63 19.19 -1.71
CA GLY A 123 3.18 19.65 -3.04
C GLY A 123 3.77 18.86 -4.22
N GLU A 124 4.72 17.98 -3.99
CA GLU A 124 5.34 17.17 -5.04
C GLU A 124 4.38 16.12 -5.58
N ALA A 125 4.45 15.88 -6.90
CA ALA A 125 3.65 14.90 -7.58
C ALA A 125 4.53 14.03 -8.48
N VAL A 126 4.15 12.76 -8.61
CA VAL A 126 4.78 11.80 -9.51
C VAL A 126 3.72 11.10 -10.34
N SER A 127 4.08 10.78 -11.58
CA SER A 127 3.21 10.05 -12.49
C SER A 127 3.81 8.68 -12.79
N ALA A 128 2.97 7.67 -12.82
CA ALA A 128 3.29 6.32 -13.24
C ALA A 128 2.22 5.86 -14.24
N ALA A 129 2.59 4.92 -15.11
CA ALA A 129 1.64 4.34 -16.05
C ALA A 129 1.81 2.83 -16.07
N TYR A 130 0.72 2.11 -16.22
CA TYR A 130 0.73 0.67 -16.40
C TYR A 130 -0.20 0.26 -17.54
N ARG A 131 0.16 -0.85 -18.20
CA ARG A 131 -0.66 -1.42 -19.26
C ARG A 131 -1.80 -2.23 -18.68
N VAL A 132 -2.93 -2.16 -19.36
CA VAL A 132 -4.15 -2.87 -18.98
C VAL A 132 -4.35 -4.03 -19.96
N PRO A 133 -4.62 -5.26 -19.48
CA PRO A 133 -4.92 -6.39 -20.35
C PRO A 133 -6.30 -6.20 -21.00
N THR A 134 -6.33 -6.08 -22.33
CA THR A 134 -7.54 -5.88 -23.14
C THR A 134 -7.95 -7.15 -23.89
N THR A 135 -7.59 -8.32 -23.36
CA THR A 135 -7.78 -9.62 -24.03
C THR A 135 -9.24 -10.10 -24.05
N ARG A 136 -10.10 -9.51 -23.23
CA ARG A 136 -11.52 -9.86 -23.15
C ARG A 136 -12.38 -8.60 -23.14
N ARG A 137 -13.53 -8.67 -23.85
CA ARG A 137 -14.55 -7.63 -23.82
C ARG A 137 -15.21 -7.51 -22.44
N GLY A 138 -15.59 -6.33 -22.06
CA GLY A 138 -16.32 -6.05 -20.82
C GLY A 138 -15.79 -4.85 -20.08
N VAL A 139 -16.29 -4.63 -18.87
CA VAL A 139 -15.80 -3.59 -17.96
C VAL A 139 -14.63 -4.15 -17.16
N LEU A 140 -13.45 -3.62 -17.41
CA LEU A 140 -12.27 -3.97 -16.63
C LEU A 140 -12.18 -3.05 -15.42
N ARG A 141 -12.31 -3.63 -14.24
CA ARG A 141 -12.19 -2.90 -12.97
C ARG A 141 -10.74 -2.78 -12.56
N THR A 142 -10.34 -1.59 -12.13
CA THR A 142 -9.01 -1.29 -11.58
C THR A 142 -9.14 -0.76 -10.16
N GLY A 143 -8.20 -1.12 -9.29
CA GLY A 143 -8.22 -0.71 -7.90
C GLY A 143 -9.13 -1.57 -7.02
N PRO A 144 -9.33 -1.18 -5.77
CA PRO A 144 -8.82 0.02 -5.11
C PRO A 144 -7.30 0.00 -4.89
N LEU A 145 -6.65 1.17 -5.01
CA LEU A 145 -5.20 1.31 -4.84
C LEU A 145 -4.80 1.09 -3.38
N ARG A 146 -3.92 0.13 -3.16
CA ARG A 146 -3.36 -0.19 -1.85
C ARG A 146 -1.96 0.37 -1.73
N ALA A 147 -1.66 0.99 -0.58
CA ALA A 147 -0.32 1.38 -0.20
C ALA A 147 0.14 0.54 1.00
N GLU A 148 1.28 -0.10 0.87
CA GLU A 148 1.95 -0.79 1.96
C GLU A 148 3.12 0.07 2.44
N ARG A 149 3.12 0.37 3.73
CA ARG A 149 4.22 0.99 4.44
C ARG A 149 4.87 -0.07 5.32
N THR A 150 6.19 -0.18 5.20
CA THR A 150 7.01 -1.07 6.03
C THR A 150 7.97 -0.21 6.85
N ASP A 151 8.23 -0.57 8.10
CA ASP A 151 9.26 0.07 8.91
C ASP A 151 10.67 -0.26 8.38
N PRO A 152 11.70 0.54 8.70
CA PRO A 152 13.07 0.33 8.21
C PRO A 152 13.66 -1.04 8.57
N LEU A 153 13.22 -1.63 9.67
CA LEU A 153 13.69 -2.95 10.13
C LEU A 153 12.88 -4.12 9.56
N GLY A 154 11.81 -3.84 8.80
CA GLY A 154 10.94 -4.86 8.23
C GLY A 154 10.15 -5.69 9.25
N LEU A 155 10.00 -5.19 10.49
CA LEU A 155 9.32 -5.87 11.59
C LEU A 155 7.81 -5.77 11.49
N CYS A 156 7.33 -4.63 11.00
CA CYS A 156 5.92 -4.29 10.90
C CYS A 156 5.60 -3.75 9.52
N LYS A 157 4.36 -4.02 9.07
CA LYS A 157 3.82 -3.41 7.85
C LYS A 157 2.38 -2.99 8.06
N ARG A 158 1.99 -1.93 7.39
CA ARG A 158 0.63 -1.40 7.39
C ARG A 158 0.17 -1.20 5.97
N VAL A 159 -1.03 -1.69 5.70
CA VAL A 159 -1.71 -1.48 4.42
C VAL A 159 -2.79 -0.42 4.60
N VAL A 160 -2.83 0.53 3.67
CA VAL A 160 -3.81 1.63 3.65
C VAL A 160 -4.36 1.75 2.24
N TRP A 161 -5.64 2.04 2.13
CA TRP A 161 -6.30 2.31 0.86
C TRP A 161 -6.13 3.80 0.52
N LEU A 162 -5.58 4.10 -0.66
CA LEU A 162 -5.35 5.48 -1.09
C LEU A 162 -6.44 6.01 -2.01
N ALA A 163 -7.02 5.15 -2.85
CA ALA A 163 -8.04 5.56 -3.80
C ALA A 163 -9.03 4.43 -4.05
N GLY A 164 -10.25 4.79 -4.44
CA GLY A 164 -11.32 3.86 -4.80
C GLY A 164 -11.04 3.10 -6.10
N ALA A 165 -11.99 2.27 -6.52
CA ALA A 165 -11.95 1.56 -7.78
C ALA A 165 -12.18 2.52 -8.98
N GLY A 166 -11.60 2.18 -10.12
CA GLY A 166 -11.87 2.78 -11.43
C GLY A 166 -12.33 1.71 -12.42
N GLU A 167 -12.87 2.13 -13.54
CA GLU A 167 -13.36 1.24 -14.59
C GLU A 167 -12.80 1.66 -15.94
N VAL A 168 -12.46 0.68 -16.77
CA VAL A 168 -12.06 0.85 -18.17
C VAL A 168 -12.99 -0.01 -19.02
N LEU A 169 -13.62 0.58 -20.03
CA LEU A 169 -14.54 -0.13 -20.93
C LEU A 169 -13.76 -0.71 -22.11
N VAL A 170 -13.77 -2.04 -22.21
CA VAL A 170 -13.24 -2.78 -23.36
C VAL A 170 -14.40 -3.19 -24.27
N VAL A 171 -14.46 -2.62 -25.46
CA VAL A 171 -15.51 -2.88 -26.44
C VAL A 171 -15.07 -3.94 -27.47
N PRO A 172 -16.02 -4.63 -28.13
CA PRO A 172 -15.69 -5.48 -29.28
C PRO A 172 -15.00 -4.66 -30.37
N GLU A 173 -14.09 -5.31 -31.12
CA GLU A 173 -13.52 -4.73 -32.32
C GLU A 173 -14.66 -4.38 -33.29
N ARG A 174 -14.68 -3.15 -33.80
CA ARG A 174 -15.60 -2.79 -34.87
C ARG A 174 -15.02 -3.40 -36.14
N VAL A 175 -15.68 -4.44 -36.66
CA VAL A 175 -15.44 -4.91 -38.02
C VAL A 175 -15.97 -3.83 -38.96
N PRO A 176 -15.18 -3.34 -39.92
CA PRO A 176 -15.59 -2.33 -40.90
C PRO A 176 -16.73 -2.82 -41.79
#